data_f97b52142de4f84e979f90353f087516
#
_entry.id   f97b52142de4f84e979f90353f087516
#
_cell.length_a   1.000
_cell.length_b   1.000
_cell.length_c   1.000
_cell.angle_alpha   90.00
_cell.angle_beta   90.00
_cell.angle_gamma   90.00
#
_symmetry.space_group_name_H-M   'P 1'
#
loop_
_entity.id
_entity.type
_entity.pdbx_description
1 polymer ?
#
loop_
_entity_poly.entity_id
_entity_poly.type
_entity_poly.pdbx_seq_one_letter_code
_entity_poly.pdbx_strand_id
1 'polypeptide(L)'
;MRGFAAVLMGAALCFAHPCIAQMGPPDANPVPGMPGFAGPLAAKYGVDAAKILEAAETDEDGYAALTYLCDHVGKRLSGTPQLNTAVAWGAELMRKAGLQNVTVQPVMVPRWVRGSESAAMMYKGEAGPITRPLHMLGLGMSVGTPAGGITAPVVFVSTFDALDAMTPDEVKGKIVVFNPGWHGYGVNTQYRTFGASRVAAKGAVAMLVRSATGLAMQIPHTGTLVYDAKQPKIPAAAISVEDALMIERLCKEGPVTVHLQMDAHMDADVQAGNVMGEIVGSEHPEQVVSIGGHLDSWDVGQGAQDDGSGIMAAYEAVTLIHKLGLKPKRTIRLVFWVNEENGGAGGRAYRKMIGDKIGEQVAAIEMDEGAEKPLGMGYGSAGGPRRPRTPAAGAQSADASALSPQIQQSLAAMQDIVSLLGPIGANTVTPGGGGSDIEPLTADGVPALSPRTTGAHYFDWHHTEADTLDKVDPVEFRKNAAMLSVVTYVLADMDGRLAGRKSGGQ
;
A
#
# COMPACT_ATOMS: atom_id res chain seq x y z
N MET A 1 -52.87 -61.84 9.87
CA MET A 1 -52.65 -61.04 11.07
C MET A 1 -51.17 -61.11 11.41
N ARG A 2 -50.35 -60.21 10.83
CA ARG A 2 -48.91 -60.14 11.13
C ARG A 2 -48.55 -58.64 11.22
N GLY A 3 -48.18 -58.21 12.41
CA GLY A 3 -47.77 -56.85 12.68
C GLY A 3 -46.39 -56.56 12.15
N PHE A 4 -46.23 -55.40 11.52
CA PHE A 4 -44.92 -54.87 11.12
C PHE A 4 -44.50 -53.84 12.17
N ALA A 5 -43.37 -54.11 12.82
CA ALA A 5 -42.67 -53.19 13.67
C ALA A 5 -41.80 -52.25 12.80
N ALA A 6 -42.01 -50.96 12.91
CA ALA A 6 -41.18 -49.94 12.26
C ALA A 6 -39.98 -49.63 13.18
N VAL A 7 -38.77 -49.84 12.68
CA VAL A 7 -37.51 -49.41 13.29
C VAL A 7 -37.21 -47.97 12.83
N LEU A 8 -37.25 -47.00 13.73
CA LEU A 8 -36.76 -45.64 13.49
C LEU A 8 -35.23 -45.63 13.60
N MET A 9 -34.54 -45.50 12.48
CA MET A 9 -33.14 -45.15 12.42
C MET A 9 -33.01 -43.62 12.56
N GLY A 10 -32.50 -43.15 13.71
CA GLY A 10 -32.11 -41.76 13.91
C GLY A 10 -30.81 -41.45 13.15
N ALA A 11 -30.91 -40.65 12.10
CA ALA A 11 -29.75 -40.10 11.42
C ALA A 11 -29.23 -38.89 12.27
N ALA A 12 -28.08 -39.06 12.91
CA ALA A 12 -27.35 -37.96 13.51
C ALA A 12 -26.75 -37.10 12.39
N LEU A 13 -27.32 -35.92 12.14
CA LEU A 13 -26.73 -34.91 11.30
C LEU A 13 -25.56 -34.27 12.07
N CYS A 14 -24.35 -34.67 11.74
CA CYS A 14 -23.16 -33.90 12.10
C CYS A 14 -23.16 -32.59 11.27
N PHE A 15 -23.56 -31.50 11.90
CA PHE A 15 -23.28 -30.16 11.37
C PHE A 15 -21.78 -29.93 11.43
N ALA A 16 -21.10 -30.09 10.30
CA ALA A 16 -19.76 -29.57 10.12
C ALA A 16 -19.88 -28.03 10.14
N HIS A 17 -19.40 -27.42 11.21
CA HIS A 17 -19.23 -25.98 11.28
C HIS A 17 -18.14 -25.62 10.24
N PRO A 18 -18.36 -24.66 9.33
CA PRO A 18 -17.29 -24.15 8.51
C PRO A 18 -16.30 -23.47 9.46
N CYS A 19 -15.06 -23.89 9.40
CA CYS A 19 -13.94 -23.22 10.03
C CYS A 19 -13.78 -21.88 9.31
N ILE A 20 -14.50 -20.85 9.77
CA ILE A 20 -14.25 -19.47 9.38
C ILE A 20 -12.90 -19.17 10.00
N ALA A 21 -11.87 -19.07 9.15
CA ALA A 21 -10.59 -18.52 9.55
C ALA A 21 -10.88 -17.11 10.10
N GLN A 22 -10.81 -16.95 11.41
CA GLN A 22 -10.87 -15.64 12.05
C GLN A 22 -9.69 -14.83 11.48
N MET A 23 -10.02 -13.89 10.62
CA MET A 23 -9.14 -12.77 10.30
C MET A 23 -8.86 -12.10 11.66
N GLY A 24 -7.60 -12.07 12.06
CA GLY A 24 -7.20 -11.35 13.26
C GLY A 24 -7.66 -9.90 13.14
N PRO A 25 -8.09 -9.27 14.24
CA PRO A 25 -8.49 -7.87 14.20
C PRO A 25 -7.32 -7.03 13.70
N PRO A 26 -7.60 -5.92 12.97
CA PRO A 26 -6.57 -4.95 12.64
C PRO A 26 -5.86 -4.54 13.94
N ASP A 27 -4.53 -4.60 13.95
CA ASP A 27 -3.68 -4.41 15.12
C ASP A 27 -3.67 -2.94 15.58
N ALA A 28 -4.78 -2.43 16.05
CA ALA A 28 -4.84 -1.32 17.02
C ALA A 28 -6.26 -1.21 17.56
N ASN A 29 -6.44 -1.38 18.85
CA ASN A 29 -7.68 -0.96 19.50
C ASN A 29 -7.82 0.56 19.29
N PRO A 30 -8.92 1.06 18.67
CA PRO A 30 -9.19 2.48 18.64
C PRO A 30 -9.30 3.00 20.07
N VAL A 31 -8.68 4.14 20.34
CA VAL A 31 -8.93 4.86 21.59
C VAL A 31 -10.40 5.28 21.53
N PRO A 32 -11.29 4.81 22.42
CA PRO A 32 -12.69 5.14 22.35
C PRO A 32 -12.85 6.66 22.47
N GLY A 33 -13.34 7.32 21.42
CA GLY A 33 -13.78 8.70 21.52
C GLY A 33 -14.96 8.77 22.49
N MET A 34 -14.89 9.62 23.50
CA MET A 34 -16.04 9.86 24.37
C MET A 34 -17.18 10.48 23.54
N PRO A 35 -18.37 9.88 23.48
CA PRO A 35 -19.50 10.51 22.83
C PRO A 35 -19.91 11.76 23.62
N GLY A 36 -19.87 12.92 23.01
CA GLY A 36 -20.55 14.08 23.51
C GLY A 36 -19.74 15.34 23.85
N PHE A 37 -18.44 15.40 23.68
CA PHE A 37 -17.67 16.64 23.82
C PHE A 37 -17.02 17.03 22.49
N ALA A 38 -17.62 18.01 21.80
CA ALA A 38 -16.92 18.76 20.78
C ALA A 38 -15.91 19.66 21.49
N GLY A 39 -14.63 19.44 21.24
CA GLY A 39 -13.58 20.31 21.74
C GLY A 39 -13.56 21.66 21.02
N PRO A 40 -12.59 22.54 21.30
CA PRO A 40 -12.55 23.89 20.76
C PRO A 40 -12.39 23.93 19.23
N LEU A 41 -11.70 22.95 18.62
CA LEU A 41 -11.55 22.87 17.17
C LEU A 41 -12.85 22.44 16.51
N ALA A 42 -13.52 21.41 17.03
CA ALA A 42 -14.82 20.99 16.51
C ALA A 42 -15.89 22.11 16.67
N ALA A 43 -15.87 22.86 17.77
CA ALA A 43 -16.75 24.00 17.95
C ALA A 43 -16.46 25.11 16.94
N LYS A 44 -15.19 25.41 16.64
CA LYS A 44 -14.78 26.44 15.68
C LYS A 44 -15.08 26.04 14.23
N TYR A 45 -14.82 24.80 13.85
CA TYR A 45 -14.86 24.35 12.46
C TYR A 45 -16.11 23.54 12.08
N GLY A 46 -17.05 23.35 13.00
CA GLY A 46 -18.25 22.54 12.78
C GLY A 46 -19.09 22.95 11.57
N VAL A 47 -19.24 24.27 11.35
CA VAL A 47 -20.01 24.80 10.22
C VAL A 47 -19.30 24.53 8.88
N ASP A 48 -18.01 24.75 8.80
CA ASP A 48 -17.26 24.53 7.57
C ASP A 48 -17.09 23.04 7.28
N ALA A 49 -16.89 22.23 8.31
CA ALA A 49 -16.87 20.76 8.16
C ALA A 49 -18.22 20.23 7.63
N ALA A 50 -19.35 20.72 8.16
CA ALA A 50 -20.67 20.33 7.66
C ALA A 50 -20.86 20.67 6.17
N LYS A 51 -20.44 21.87 5.74
CA LYS A 51 -20.47 22.27 4.31
C LYS A 51 -19.60 21.37 3.43
N ILE A 52 -18.40 21.00 3.92
CA ILE A 52 -17.49 20.10 3.21
C ILE A 52 -18.14 18.73 3.05
N LEU A 53 -18.68 18.16 4.14
CA LEU A 53 -19.34 16.87 4.13
C LEU A 53 -20.52 16.83 3.17
N GLU A 54 -21.38 17.85 3.22
CA GLU A 54 -22.54 17.99 2.34
C GLU A 54 -22.13 18.11 0.86
N ALA A 55 -21.12 18.93 0.54
CA ALA A 55 -20.63 19.07 -0.81
C ALA A 55 -20.01 17.78 -1.36
N ALA A 56 -19.27 17.05 -0.54
CA ALA A 56 -18.64 15.79 -0.94
C ALA A 56 -19.65 14.68 -1.26
N GLU A 57 -20.87 14.70 -0.70
CA GLU A 57 -21.89 13.67 -1.00
C GLU A 57 -22.22 13.59 -2.50
N THR A 58 -22.13 14.70 -3.21
CA THR A 58 -22.54 14.82 -4.63
C THR A 58 -21.41 15.24 -5.57
N ASP A 59 -20.21 15.52 -5.07
CA ASP A 59 -19.07 15.82 -5.94
C ASP A 59 -18.58 14.52 -6.62
N GLU A 60 -18.46 14.57 -7.93
CA GLU A 60 -18.05 13.45 -8.77
C GLU A 60 -16.70 13.69 -9.46
N ASP A 61 -16.10 14.87 -9.31
CA ASP A 61 -14.91 15.27 -10.07
C ASP A 61 -13.71 14.39 -9.77
N GLY A 62 -13.48 14.01 -8.50
CA GLY A 62 -12.39 13.11 -8.12
C GLY A 62 -12.59 11.69 -8.64
N TYR A 63 -13.81 11.15 -8.54
CA TYR A 63 -14.09 9.81 -9.06
C TYR A 63 -14.06 9.78 -10.59
N ALA A 64 -14.52 10.83 -11.26
CA ALA A 64 -14.39 10.98 -12.71
C ALA A 64 -12.92 11.07 -13.14
N ALA A 65 -12.07 11.78 -12.37
CA ALA A 65 -10.64 11.83 -12.60
C ALA A 65 -9.96 10.47 -12.39
N LEU A 66 -10.36 9.71 -11.36
CA LEU A 66 -9.92 8.34 -11.15
C LEU A 66 -10.31 7.44 -12.32
N THR A 67 -11.57 7.54 -12.78
CA THR A 67 -12.06 6.80 -13.95
C THR A 67 -11.21 7.10 -15.18
N TYR A 68 -10.92 8.38 -15.43
CA TYR A 68 -10.07 8.77 -16.54
C TYR A 68 -8.65 8.20 -16.43
N LEU A 69 -8.05 8.28 -15.24
CA LEU A 69 -6.70 7.74 -14.98
C LEU A 69 -6.65 6.23 -15.26
N CYS A 70 -7.65 5.48 -14.78
CA CYS A 70 -7.74 4.03 -14.98
C CYS A 70 -7.95 3.64 -16.44
N ASP A 71 -8.90 4.28 -17.13
CA ASP A 71 -9.36 3.86 -18.46
C ASP A 71 -8.50 4.42 -19.60
N HIS A 72 -7.90 5.62 -19.43
CA HIS A 72 -7.16 6.30 -20.49
C HIS A 72 -5.65 6.31 -20.30
N VAL A 73 -5.16 6.12 -19.09
CA VAL A 73 -3.73 5.98 -18.79
C VAL A 73 -3.41 4.54 -18.37
N GLY A 74 -4.16 4.01 -17.42
CA GLY A 74 -4.02 2.64 -16.90
C GLY A 74 -2.72 2.44 -16.14
N LYS A 75 -2.12 1.26 -16.31
CA LYS A 75 -0.84 0.89 -15.68
C LYS A 75 0.27 1.87 -16.03
N ARG A 76 0.97 2.37 -15.02
CA ARG A 76 1.85 3.53 -15.17
C ARG A 76 3.11 3.43 -14.30
N LEU A 77 3.79 2.26 -14.38
CA LEU A 77 5.02 2.02 -13.61
C LEU A 77 6.08 3.06 -13.94
N SER A 78 6.88 3.40 -12.95
CA SER A 78 8.01 4.33 -13.09
C SER A 78 8.92 3.96 -14.26
N GLY A 79 9.25 4.97 -15.05
CA GLY A 79 10.06 4.81 -16.25
C GLY A 79 9.28 4.49 -17.54
N THR A 80 7.95 4.34 -17.46
CA THR A 80 7.10 4.11 -18.64
C THR A 80 6.59 5.41 -19.27
N PRO A 81 6.27 5.40 -20.57
CA PRO A 81 5.60 6.53 -21.23
C PRO A 81 4.24 6.87 -20.60
N GLN A 82 3.53 5.87 -20.06
CA GLN A 82 2.25 6.05 -19.41
C GLN A 82 2.37 6.90 -18.14
N LEU A 83 3.42 6.71 -17.34
CA LEU A 83 3.65 7.60 -16.19
C LEU A 83 3.87 9.05 -16.65
N ASN A 84 4.65 9.29 -17.71
CA ASN A 84 4.83 10.65 -18.23
C ASN A 84 3.52 11.25 -18.75
N THR A 85 2.63 10.43 -19.33
CA THR A 85 1.27 10.85 -19.70
C THR A 85 0.46 11.22 -18.46
N ALA A 86 0.51 10.42 -17.38
CA ALA A 86 -0.15 10.73 -16.12
C ALA A 86 0.37 12.03 -15.49
N VAL A 87 1.69 12.26 -15.51
CA VAL A 87 2.33 13.49 -15.00
C VAL A 87 1.81 14.73 -15.76
N ALA A 88 1.79 14.67 -17.09
CA ALA A 88 1.28 15.79 -17.90
C ALA A 88 -0.20 16.04 -17.68
N TRP A 89 -0.99 14.97 -17.63
CA TRP A 89 -2.43 15.02 -17.35
C TRP A 89 -2.71 15.55 -15.94
N GLY A 90 -2.01 15.08 -14.91
CA GLY A 90 -2.20 15.52 -13.52
C GLY A 90 -1.91 17.03 -13.36
N ALA A 91 -0.87 17.54 -14.04
CA ALA A 91 -0.60 18.98 -14.03
C ALA A 91 -1.71 19.79 -14.70
N GLU A 92 -2.26 19.30 -15.79
CA GLU A 92 -3.39 19.96 -16.47
C GLU A 92 -4.67 19.85 -15.64
N LEU A 93 -4.93 18.72 -15.00
CA LEU A 93 -6.05 18.51 -14.07
C LEU A 93 -6.03 19.55 -12.94
N MET A 94 -4.88 19.73 -12.27
CA MET A 94 -4.71 20.72 -11.19
C MET A 94 -4.92 22.17 -11.70
N ARG A 95 -4.43 22.50 -12.93
CA ARG A 95 -4.66 23.83 -13.52
C ARG A 95 -6.14 24.09 -13.80
N LYS A 96 -6.85 23.11 -14.38
CA LYS A 96 -8.29 23.21 -14.67
C LYS A 96 -9.11 23.35 -13.39
N ALA A 97 -8.69 22.73 -12.31
CA ALA A 97 -9.31 22.90 -11.00
C ALA A 97 -9.04 24.27 -10.35
N GLY A 98 -8.25 25.14 -10.97
CA GLY A 98 -7.94 26.47 -10.46
C GLY A 98 -6.87 26.52 -9.38
N LEU A 99 -6.11 25.42 -9.16
CA LEU A 99 -5.02 25.43 -8.20
C LEU A 99 -3.89 26.35 -8.68
N GLN A 100 -3.27 27.03 -7.71
CA GLN A 100 -2.17 27.96 -7.94
C GLN A 100 -0.83 27.23 -7.98
N ASN A 101 0.21 27.87 -8.50
CA ASN A 101 1.59 27.38 -8.50
C ASN A 101 1.76 25.94 -9.04
N VAL A 102 0.95 25.56 -10.03
CA VAL A 102 1.03 24.21 -10.61
C VAL A 102 2.37 24.01 -11.29
N THR A 103 3.16 23.07 -10.77
CA THR A 103 4.52 22.76 -11.24
C THR A 103 4.74 21.26 -11.37
N VAL A 104 5.70 20.91 -12.22
CA VAL A 104 6.21 19.54 -12.34
C VAL A 104 7.68 19.56 -11.93
N GLN A 105 8.01 18.91 -10.83
CA GLN A 105 9.38 18.78 -10.34
C GLN A 105 10.07 17.61 -11.05
N PRO A 106 11.16 17.81 -11.80
CA PRO A 106 11.86 16.71 -12.45
C PRO A 106 12.43 15.70 -11.44
N VAL A 107 12.21 14.42 -11.71
CA VAL A 107 12.70 13.30 -10.89
C VAL A 107 13.29 12.24 -11.82
N MET A 108 14.53 11.82 -11.60
CA MET A 108 15.12 10.67 -12.27
C MET A 108 14.63 9.39 -11.59
N VAL A 109 14.09 8.48 -12.39
CA VAL A 109 13.50 7.23 -11.90
C VAL A 109 14.09 6.03 -12.64
N PRO A 110 14.23 4.86 -11.99
CA PRO A 110 14.67 3.64 -12.65
C PRO A 110 13.65 3.20 -13.69
N ARG A 111 14.14 2.61 -14.77
CA ARG A 111 13.31 1.96 -15.78
C ARG A 111 13.55 0.45 -15.76
N TRP A 112 12.65 -0.25 -15.11
CA TRP A 112 12.58 -1.70 -15.14
C TRP A 112 11.53 -2.13 -16.16
N VAL A 113 11.85 -3.15 -16.96
CA VAL A 113 10.97 -3.72 -17.98
C VAL A 113 10.74 -5.19 -17.66
N ARG A 114 9.48 -5.60 -17.54
CA ARG A 114 9.08 -6.98 -17.25
C ARG A 114 9.41 -7.91 -18.43
N GLY A 115 9.05 -7.51 -19.64
CA GLY A 115 9.15 -8.34 -20.82
C GLY A 115 8.15 -9.50 -20.81
N SER A 116 8.45 -10.54 -21.60
CA SER A 116 7.68 -11.78 -21.63
C SER A 116 8.08 -12.68 -20.45
N GLU A 117 7.09 -13.37 -19.87
CA GLU A 117 7.37 -14.26 -18.74
C GLU A 117 6.43 -15.45 -18.72
N SER A 118 6.94 -16.60 -18.28
CA SER A 118 6.17 -17.82 -18.08
C SER A 118 6.86 -18.77 -17.11
N ALA A 119 6.06 -19.60 -16.44
CA ALA A 119 6.58 -20.72 -15.66
C ALA A 119 5.67 -21.95 -15.80
N ALA A 120 6.28 -23.13 -15.73
CA ALA A 120 5.56 -24.40 -15.69
C ALA A 120 6.25 -25.37 -14.73
N MET A 121 5.46 -26.09 -13.93
CA MET A 121 5.96 -27.17 -13.09
C MET A 121 5.78 -28.53 -13.79
N MET A 122 6.74 -29.41 -13.57
CA MET A 122 6.76 -30.79 -14.07
C MET A 122 6.90 -31.74 -12.89
N TYR A 123 6.02 -32.75 -12.85
CA TYR A 123 6.00 -33.75 -11.78
C TYR A 123 5.44 -35.08 -12.30
N LYS A 124 5.57 -36.14 -11.50
CA LYS A 124 5.05 -37.46 -11.82
C LYS A 124 3.57 -37.55 -11.41
N GLY A 125 2.66 -37.74 -12.37
CA GLY A 125 1.27 -38.11 -12.11
C GLY A 125 1.08 -39.63 -12.18
N GLU A 126 -0.12 -40.09 -11.88
CA GLU A 126 -0.49 -41.53 -11.94
C GLU A 126 -0.35 -42.11 -13.35
N ALA A 127 -0.78 -41.36 -14.37
CA ALA A 127 -0.76 -41.80 -15.78
C ALA A 127 0.53 -41.41 -16.52
N GLY A 128 1.54 -40.85 -15.83
CA GLY A 128 2.82 -40.41 -16.43
C GLY A 128 3.19 -38.99 -16.04
N PRO A 129 4.22 -38.39 -16.72
CA PRO A 129 4.65 -37.04 -16.45
C PRO A 129 3.56 -36.02 -16.74
N ILE A 130 3.41 -35.03 -15.85
CA ILE A 130 2.50 -33.89 -16.01
C ILE A 130 3.33 -32.62 -16.12
N THR A 131 2.99 -31.75 -17.08
CA THR A 131 3.45 -30.37 -17.19
C THR A 131 2.27 -29.45 -16.97
N ARG A 132 2.36 -28.54 -15.99
CA ARG A 132 1.30 -27.60 -15.65
C ARG A 132 1.83 -26.18 -15.62
N PRO A 133 1.21 -25.21 -16.35
CA PRO A 133 1.51 -23.81 -16.23
C PRO A 133 1.30 -23.31 -14.79
N LEU A 134 2.12 -22.39 -14.34
CA LEU A 134 1.97 -21.66 -13.08
C LEU A 134 1.42 -20.26 -13.35
N HIS A 135 0.53 -19.80 -12.48
CA HIS A 135 0.15 -18.39 -12.43
C HIS A 135 1.28 -17.62 -11.76
N MET A 136 1.97 -16.80 -12.52
CA MET A 136 3.15 -16.09 -12.04
C MET A 136 3.18 -14.63 -12.49
N LEU A 137 3.84 -13.78 -11.70
CA LEU A 137 4.32 -12.44 -12.08
C LEU A 137 5.76 -12.28 -11.60
N GLY A 138 6.65 -11.86 -12.49
CA GLY A 138 8.01 -11.46 -12.13
C GLY A 138 7.99 -10.37 -11.06
N LEU A 139 8.90 -10.45 -10.10
CA LEU A 139 9.03 -9.40 -9.10
C LEU A 139 9.69 -8.17 -9.72
N GLY A 140 9.23 -7.01 -9.34
CA GLY A 140 9.82 -5.74 -9.76
C GLY A 140 11.31 -5.66 -9.41
N MET A 141 12.11 -5.12 -10.29
CA MET A 141 13.57 -5.05 -10.23
C MET A 141 14.29 -6.40 -10.39
N SER A 142 13.56 -7.49 -10.66
CA SER A 142 14.18 -8.78 -10.99
C SER A 142 14.99 -8.73 -12.27
N VAL A 143 16.05 -9.52 -12.33
CA VAL A 143 16.72 -9.84 -13.60
C VAL A 143 15.97 -10.94 -14.33
N GLY A 144 16.15 -11.04 -15.65
CA GLY A 144 15.62 -12.11 -16.47
C GLY A 144 16.43 -13.41 -16.34
N THR A 145 15.91 -14.45 -17.00
CA THR A 145 16.61 -15.73 -17.17
C THR A 145 17.60 -15.66 -18.34
N PRO A 146 18.56 -16.57 -18.43
CA PRO A 146 19.27 -16.82 -19.68
C PRO A 146 18.33 -17.17 -20.84
N ALA A 147 18.79 -16.99 -22.06
CA ALA A 147 18.03 -17.41 -23.26
C ALA A 147 17.60 -18.89 -23.15
N GLY A 148 16.31 -19.16 -23.37
CA GLY A 148 15.73 -20.49 -23.21
C GLY A 148 15.30 -20.84 -21.78
N GLY A 149 15.37 -19.90 -20.85
CA GLY A 149 14.88 -20.07 -19.48
C GLY A 149 15.81 -20.89 -18.58
N ILE A 150 15.30 -21.20 -17.40
CA ILE A 150 15.93 -22.06 -16.38
C ILE A 150 15.01 -23.23 -16.10
N THR A 151 15.54 -24.46 -16.26
CA THR A 151 14.84 -25.67 -15.84
C THR A 151 15.64 -26.31 -14.70
N ALA A 152 15.06 -26.37 -13.50
CA ALA A 152 15.75 -26.90 -12.34
C ALA A 152 14.81 -27.58 -11.34
N PRO A 153 15.31 -28.52 -10.53
CA PRO A 153 14.57 -29.10 -9.43
C PRO A 153 14.16 -28.01 -8.43
N VAL A 154 12.99 -28.20 -7.82
CA VAL A 154 12.47 -27.33 -6.76
C VAL A 154 12.93 -27.78 -5.39
N VAL A 155 13.26 -26.81 -4.56
CA VAL A 155 13.30 -26.97 -3.11
C VAL A 155 12.29 -26.04 -2.47
N PHE A 156 11.41 -26.60 -1.67
CA PHE A 156 10.39 -25.86 -0.93
C PHE A 156 10.91 -25.42 0.43
N VAL A 157 10.63 -24.18 0.82
CA VAL A 157 11.06 -23.58 2.10
C VAL A 157 9.95 -22.75 2.70
N SER A 158 9.63 -22.98 3.98
CA SER A 158 8.56 -22.24 4.67
C SER A 158 8.99 -20.89 5.23
N THR A 159 10.24 -20.78 5.74
CA THR A 159 10.73 -19.58 6.41
C THR A 159 12.19 -19.31 6.10
N PHE A 160 12.67 -18.11 6.42
CA PHE A 160 14.10 -17.81 6.34
C PHE A 160 14.94 -18.67 7.30
N ASP A 161 14.43 -18.95 8.51
CA ASP A 161 15.13 -19.85 9.45
C ASP A 161 15.24 -21.26 8.89
N ALA A 162 14.20 -21.76 8.23
CA ALA A 162 14.25 -23.05 7.54
C ALA A 162 15.28 -23.05 6.40
N LEU A 163 15.37 -21.97 5.63
CA LEU A 163 16.42 -21.80 4.62
C LEU A 163 17.81 -21.77 5.26
N ASP A 164 17.99 -21.03 6.35
CA ASP A 164 19.28 -20.87 7.02
C ASP A 164 19.80 -22.22 7.59
N ALA A 165 18.90 -23.09 8.02
CA ALA A 165 19.22 -24.45 8.50
C ALA A 165 19.65 -25.41 7.36
N MET A 166 19.36 -25.10 6.09
CA MET A 166 19.77 -25.94 4.95
C MET A 166 21.25 -25.76 4.60
N THR A 167 21.87 -26.84 4.17
CA THR A 167 23.23 -26.80 3.60
C THR A 167 23.23 -26.19 2.20
N PRO A 168 24.36 -25.62 1.73
CA PRO A 168 24.45 -25.14 0.35
C PRO A 168 24.15 -26.22 -0.70
N ASP A 169 24.51 -27.49 -0.47
CA ASP A 169 24.27 -28.58 -1.43
C ASP A 169 22.78 -28.91 -1.58
N GLU A 170 21.96 -28.64 -0.56
CA GLU A 170 20.51 -28.82 -0.65
C GLU A 170 19.83 -27.75 -1.52
N VAL A 171 20.47 -26.59 -1.74
CA VAL A 171 19.94 -25.42 -2.43
C VAL A 171 20.60 -25.16 -3.79
N LYS A 172 21.89 -25.46 -3.90
CA LYS A 172 22.69 -25.17 -5.10
C LYS A 172 22.10 -25.77 -6.38
N GLY A 173 21.96 -24.94 -7.40
CA GLY A 173 21.45 -25.34 -8.72
C GLY A 173 19.93 -25.56 -8.74
N LYS A 174 19.21 -25.23 -7.68
CA LYS A 174 17.76 -25.44 -7.60
C LYS A 174 16.99 -24.11 -7.66
N ILE A 175 15.69 -24.20 -7.95
CA ILE A 175 14.73 -23.12 -7.78
C ILE A 175 14.16 -23.24 -6.37
N VAL A 176 14.30 -22.19 -5.57
CA VAL A 176 13.73 -22.15 -4.21
C VAL A 176 12.33 -21.55 -4.27
N VAL A 177 11.36 -22.25 -3.67
CA VAL A 177 9.98 -21.79 -3.54
C VAL A 177 9.67 -21.47 -2.08
N PHE A 178 9.43 -20.19 -1.77
CA PHE A 178 8.97 -19.77 -0.44
C PHE A 178 7.45 -19.85 -0.32
N ASN A 179 6.97 -20.53 0.73
CA ASN A 179 5.56 -20.48 1.15
C ASN A 179 5.48 -20.35 2.69
N PRO A 180 5.61 -19.14 3.22
CA PRO A 180 5.53 -18.91 4.67
C PRO A 180 4.13 -19.05 5.25
N GLY A 181 3.08 -19.24 4.41
CA GLY A 181 1.70 -19.04 4.81
C GLY A 181 1.34 -17.55 4.83
N TRP A 182 0.17 -17.20 5.36
CA TRP A 182 -0.24 -15.80 5.51
C TRP A 182 -0.12 -15.37 6.97
N HIS A 183 0.69 -14.35 7.22
CA HIS A 183 0.94 -13.76 8.53
C HIS A 183 0.83 -12.23 8.52
N GLY A 184 0.06 -11.69 7.56
CA GLY A 184 -0.06 -10.25 7.30
C GLY A 184 1.00 -9.74 6.32
N TYR A 185 0.64 -8.65 5.62
CA TYR A 185 1.43 -8.12 4.51
C TYR A 185 2.88 -7.82 4.91
N GLY A 186 3.11 -7.08 6.01
CA GLY A 186 4.45 -6.70 6.44
C GLY A 186 5.39 -7.88 6.79
N VAL A 187 4.83 -9.05 7.18
CA VAL A 187 5.62 -10.26 7.39
C VAL A 187 5.91 -10.96 6.07
N ASN A 188 4.89 -11.08 5.22
CA ASN A 188 5.01 -11.84 3.97
C ASN A 188 5.91 -11.14 2.94
N THR A 189 5.89 -9.83 2.86
CA THR A 189 6.70 -9.06 1.90
C THR A 189 8.19 -9.21 2.08
N GLN A 190 8.68 -9.61 3.27
CA GLN A 190 10.11 -9.86 3.48
C GLN A 190 10.67 -10.98 2.58
N TYR A 191 9.86 -12.03 2.34
CA TYR A 191 10.26 -13.13 1.45
C TYR A 191 10.34 -12.66 0.00
N ARG A 192 9.42 -11.79 -0.42
CA ARG A 192 9.46 -11.12 -1.73
C ARG A 192 10.68 -10.21 -1.84
N THR A 193 10.90 -9.34 -0.87
CA THR A 193 11.92 -8.29 -0.94
C THR A 193 13.33 -8.84 -0.83
N PHE A 194 13.60 -9.76 0.08
CA PHE A 194 14.97 -10.18 0.41
C PHE A 194 15.27 -11.63 0.04
N GLY A 195 14.27 -12.41 -0.35
CA GLY A 195 14.41 -13.86 -0.58
C GLY A 195 15.40 -14.19 -1.68
N ALA A 196 15.39 -13.49 -2.80
CA ALA A 196 16.27 -13.77 -3.94
C ALA A 196 17.76 -13.73 -3.54
N SER A 197 18.20 -12.73 -2.80
CA SER A 197 19.58 -12.61 -2.35
C SER A 197 19.95 -13.69 -1.31
N ARG A 198 19.03 -14.05 -0.41
CA ARG A 198 19.28 -15.10 0.59
C ARG A 198 19.47 -16.47 -0.04
N VAL A 199 18.64 -16.82 -1.02
CA VAL A 199 18.77 -18.13 -1.70
C VAL A 199 19.95 -18.14 -2.66
N ALA A 200 20.26 -17.01 -3.31
CA ALA A 200 21.46 -16.86 -4.16
C ALA A 200 22.76 -17.09 -3.37
N ALA A 201 22.82 -16.63 -2.11
CA ALA A 201 23.96 -16.87 -1.21
C ALA A 201 24.22 -18.37 -0.96
N LYS A 202 23.22 -19.25 -1.16
CA LYS A 202 23.34 -20.71 -1.07
C LYS A 202 23.43 -21.40 -2.44
N GLY A 203 23.53 -20.61 -3.54
CA GLY A 203 23.73 -21.13 -4.89
C GLY A 203 22.45 -21.51 -5.62
N ALA A 204 21.27 -21.04 -5.19
CA ALA A 204 20.03 -21.16 -5.96
C ALA A 204 20.16 -20.47 -7.32
N VAL A 205 19.45 -20.97 -8.34
CA VAL A 205 19.44 -20.40 -9.71
C VAL A 205 18.26 -19.49 -10.00
N ALA A 206 17.17 -19.61 -9.21
CA ALA A 206 16.01 -18.72 -9.25
C ALA A 206 15.21 -18.83 -7.94
N MET A 207 14.31 -17.88 -7.73
CA MET A 207 13.40 -17.87 -6.58
C MET A 207 11.95 -17.70 -7.05
N LEU A 208 11.05 -18.48 -6.48
CA LEU A 208 9.62 -18.26 -6.54
C LEU A 208 9.10 -17.98 -5.12
N VAL A 209 8.11 -17.12 -5.00
CA VAL A 209 7.49 -16.81 -3.70
C VAL A 209 5.97 -16.83 -3.83
N ARG A 210 5.31 -17.41 -2.82
CA ARG A 210 3.86 -17.30 -2.68
C ARG A 210 3.46 -15.83 -2.60
N SER A 211 2.42 -15.47 -3.32
CA SER A 211 1.82 -14.13 -3.30
C SER A 211 1.52 -13.64 -1.89
N ALA A 212 1.81 -12.37 -1.63
CA ALA A 212 1.67 -11.75 -0.32
C ALA A 212 0.21 -11.32 -0.05
N THR A 213 -0.69 -12.29 -0.05
CA THR A 213 -2.12 -12.12 0.23
C THR A 213 -2.66 -13.25 1.08
N GLY A 214 -3.76 -12.99 1.81
CA GLY A 214 -4.54 -14.01 2.51
C GLY A 214 -5.49 -14.78 1.61
N LEU A 215 -5.92 -14.19 0.52
CA LEU A 215 -6.95 -14.74 -0.35
C LEU A 215 -6.34 -15.56 -1.50
N ALA A 216 -6.92 -16.74 -1.75
CA ALA A 216 -6.57 -17.60 -2.85
C ALA A 216 -7.54 -17.35 -4.03
N MET A 217 -7.01 -16.88 -5.17
CA MET A 217 -7.79 -16.56 -6.39
C MET A 217 -6.99 -16.83 -7.67
N GLN A 218 -5.94 -17.65 -7.61
CA GLN A 218 -5.02 -17.91 -8.71
C GLN A 218 -4.36 -16.65 -9.32
N ILE A 219 -4.42 -15.52 -8.60
CA ILE A 219 -3.84 -14.23 -9.01
C ILE A 219 -2.49 -14.05 -8.33
N PRO A 220 -1.39 -13.93 -9.06
CA PRO A 220 -0.09 -13.61 -8.48
C PRO A 220 0.02 -12.12 -8.15
N HIS A 221 0.68 -11.82 -7.03
CA HIS A 221 0.97 -10.46 -6.57
C HIS A 221 2.45 -10.13 -6.79
N THR A 222 2.73 -9.13 -7.61
CA THR A 222 4.09 -8.63 -7.82
C THR A 222 4.55 -7.74 -6.65
N GLY A 223 5.55 -6.94 -6.86
CA GLY A 223 6.11 -5.97 -5.92
C GLY A 223 7.63 -5.97 -5.98
N THR A 224 8.25 -4.95 -5.44
CA THR A 224 9.70 -4.73 -5.51
C THR A 224 10.48 -5.76 -4.70
N LEU A 225 11.60 -6.22 -5.28
CA LEU A 225 12.67 -6.90 -4.56
C LEU A 225 13.91 -6.01 -4.46
N VAL A 226 14.78 -6.33 -3.51
CA VAL A 226 16.06 -5.66 -3.31
C VAL A 226 17.18 -6.70 -3.35
N TYR A 227 18.10 -6.53 -4.29
CA TYR A 227 19.29 -7.36 -4.35
C TYR A 227 20.40 -6.87 -3.41
N ASP A 228 20.96 -7.78 -2.62
CA ASP A 228 22.22 -7.52 -1.93
C ASP A 228 23.35 -7.47 -2.96
N ALA A 229 24.10 -6.36 -3.00
CA ALA A 229 25.20 -6.15 -3.93
C ALA A 229 26.34 -7.19 -3.77
N LYS A 230 26.39 -7.91 -2.67
CA LYS A 230 27.39 -8.96 -2.40
C LYS A 230 26.99 -10.33 -2.96
N GLN A 231 25.76 -10.48 -3.45
CA GLN A 231 25.22 -11.74 -3.93
C GLN A 231 24.95 -11.68 -5.43
N PRO A 232 25.02 -12.84 -6.14
CA PRO A 232 24.55 -12.91 -7.51
C PRO A 232 23.09 -12.50 -7.63
N LYS A 233 22.76 -11.72 -8.66
CA LYS A 233 21.36 -11.46 -9.00
C LYS A 233 20.80 -12.68 -9.72
N ILE A 234 19.70 -13.23 -9.24
CA ILE A 234 18.98 -14.35 -9.83
C ILE A 234 17.54 -13.97 -10.13
N PRO A 235 16.90 -14.57 -11.16
CA PRO A 235 15.49 -14.34 -11.47
C PRO A 235 14.59 -14.66 -10.29
N ALA A 236 13.56 -13.81 -10.07
CA ALA A 236 12.61 -13.99 -8.99
C ALA A 236 11.19 -13.59 -9.41
N ALA A 237 10.22 -14.43 -9.06
CA ALA A 237 8.81 -14.21 -9.39
C ALA A 237 7.89 -14.60 -8.23
N ALA A 238 6.74 -13.92 -8.15
CA ALA A 238 5.62 -14.36 -7.33
C ALA A 238 4.81 -15.42 -8.11
N ILE A 239 4.27 -16.38 -7.38
CA ILE A 239 3.30 -17.36 -7.89
C ILE A 239 2.01 -17.28 -7.08
N SER A 240 0.91 -17.78 -7.64
CA SER A 240 -0.37 -17.82 -6.93
C SER A 240 -0.27 -18.61 -5.62
N VAL A 241 -1.17 -18.32 -4.70
CA VAL A 241 -1.26 -19.06 -3.43
C VAL A 241 -1.50 -20.55 -3.67
N GLU A 242 -2.39 -20.86 -4.63
CA GLU A 242 -2.76 -22.24 -4.99
C GLU A 242 -1.59 -23.01 -5.58
N ASP A 243 -0.82 -22.38 -6.47
CA ASP A 243 0.35 -23.02 -7.08
C ASP A 243 1.45 -23.27 -6.04
N ALA A 244 1.70 -22.31 -5.13
CA ALA A 244 2.64 -22.51 -4.04
C ALA A 244 2.24 -23.66 -3.11
N LEU A 245 0.97 -23.74 -2.73
CA LEU A 245 0.43 -24.85 -1.92
C LEU A 245 0.46 -26.19 -2.67
N MET A 246 0.26 -26.19 -3.98
CA MET A 246 0.35 -27.39 -4.80
C MET A 246 1.80 -27.88 -4.88
N ILE A 247 2.76 -27.01 -5.14
CA ILE A 247 4.18 -27.34 -5.17
C ILE A 247 4.62 -27.92 -3.81
N GLU A 248 4.16 -27.34 -2.69
CA GLU A 248 4.46 -27.84 -1.36
C GLU A 248 4.01 -29.29 -1.17
N ARG A 249 2.78 -29.61 -1.60
CA ARG A 249 2.24 -30.98 -1.49
C ARG A 249 3.03 -31.95 -2.37
N LEU A 250 3.26 -31.58 -3.63
CA LEU A 250 3.97 -32.42 -4.59
C LEU A 250 5.42 -32.69 -4.19
N CYS A 251 6.12 -31.70 -3.62
CA CYS A 251 7.49 -31.87 -3.11
C CYS A 251 7.58 -32.90 -1.96
N LYS A 252 6.49 -33.14 -1.22
CA LYS A 252 6.41 -34.20 -0.18
C LYS A 252 6.22 -35.58 -0.77
N GLU A 253 5.66 -35.69 -1.99
CA GLU A 253 5.39 -36.93 -2.69
C GLU A 253 6.55 -37.36 -3.60
N GLY A 254 7.30 -36.41 -4.14
CA GLY A 254 8.41 -36.68 -5.03
C GLY A 254 9.06 -35.45 -5.64
N PRO A 255 9.98 -35.65 -6.60
CA PRO A 255 10.68 -34.53 -7.23
C PRO A 255 9.74 -33.69 -8.10
N VAL A 256 9.81 -32.38 -7.91
CA VAL A 256 9.18 -31.35 -8.74
C VAL A 256 10.29 -30.57 -9.47
N THR A 257 10.10 -30.32 -10.75
CA THR A 257 10.97 -29.46 -11.57
C THR A 257 10.15 -28.27 -12.05
N VAL A 258 10.76 -27.09 -12.12
CA VAL A 258 10.13 -25.91 -12.72
C VAL A 258 10.96 -25.44 -13.89
N HIS A 259 10.29 -25.10 -14.98
CA HIS A 259 10.83 -24.28 -16.07
C HIS A 259 10.34 -22.85 -15.85
N LEU A 260 11.29 -21.90 -15.78
CA LEU A 260 11.04 -20.48 -15.61
C LEU A 260 11.68 -19.71 -16.76
N GLN A 261 10.93 -18.85 -17.43
CA GLN A 261 11.43 -17.91 -18.42
C GLN A 261 10.97 -16.50 -18.07
N MET A 262 11.90 -15.55 -18.10
CA MET A 262 11.66 -14.13 -17.81
C MET A 262 12.61 -13.28 -18.65
N ASP A 263 12.06 -12.27 -19.34
CA ASP A 263 12.85 -11.30 -20.14
C ASP A 263 13.12 -10.00 -19.36
N ALA A 264 12.88 -10.00 -18.05
CA ALA A 264 12.98 -8.83 -17.19
C ALA A 264 14.40 -8.23 -17.20
N HIS A 265 14.48 -6.90 -17.35
CA HIS A 265 15.76 -6.19 -17.38
C HIS A 265 15.63 -4.74 -16.91
N MET A 266 16.78 -4.13 -16.64
CA MET A 266 16.88 -2.71 -16.35
C MET A 266 17.37 -1.98 -17.60
N ASP A 267 16.66 -0.91 -17.97
CA ASP A 267 17.16 0.11 -18.92
C ASP A 267 17.85 1.25 -18.16
N ALA A 268 18.35 2.24 -18.90
CA ALA A 268 18.86 3.46 -18.31
C ALA A 268 17.72 4.23 -17.60
N ASP A 269 18.06 4.88 -16.48
CA ASP A 269 17.15 5.76 -15.77
C ASP A 269 16.60 6.84 -16.70
N VAL A 270 15.34 7.22 -16.49
CA VAL A 270 14.64 8.23 -17.26
C VAL A 270 14.04 9.31 -16.38
N GLN A 271 13.72 10.46 -16.98
CA GLN A 271 13.07 11.54 -16.26
C GLN A 271 11.56 11.34 -16.22
N ALA A 272 10.99 11.46 -14.99
CA ALA A 272 9.58 11.65 -14.69
C ALA A 272 9.42 12.95 -13.87
N GLY A 273 8.35 13.12 -13.11
CA GLY A 273 8.21 14.31 -12.28
C GLY A 273 7.06 14.24 -11.27
N ASN A 274 7.30 14.74 -10.05
CA ASN A 274 6.23 15.02 -9.11
C ASN A 274 5.37 16.17 -9.59
N VAL A 275 4.04 16.03 -9.48
CA VAL A 275 3.10 17.09 -9.83
C VAL A 275 2.63 17.78 -8.55
N MET A 276 2.66 19.10 -8.52
CA MET A 276 2.24 19.88 -7.36
C MET A 276 1.31 21.01 -7.77
N GLY A 277 0.31 21.32 -6.92
CA GLY A 277 -0.56 22.48 -7.04
C GLY A 277 -0.99 22.97 -5.66
N GLU A 278 -1.38 24.21 -5.52
CA GLU A 278 -1.58 24.84 -4.22
C GLU A 278 -2.90 25.62 -4.10
N ILE A 279 -3.44 25.63 -2.88
CA ILE A 279 -4.26 26.72 -2.36
C ILE A 279 -3.32 27.56 -1.49
N VAL A 280 -2.98 28.76 -1.93
CA VAL A 280 -2.02 29.62 -1.19
C VAL A 280 -2.67 30.16 0.07
N GLY A 281 -1.97 30.06 1.18
CA GLY A 281 -2.42 30.50 2.51
C GLY A 281 -2.65 32.01 2.57
N SER A 282 -3.71 32.40 3.28
CA SER A 282 -4.14 33.80 3.39
C SER A 282 -3.32 34.62 4.40
N GLU A 283 -2.73 33.98 5.42
CA GLU A 283 -1.99 34.64 6.50
C GLU A 283 -0.51 34.18 6.57
N HIS A 284 -0.27 32.88 6.35
CA HIS A 284 1.02 32.22 6.45
C HIS A 284 1.33 31.38 5.21
N PRO A 285 1.49 32.03 4.04
CA PRO A 285 1.68 31.28 2.77
C PRO A 285 2.97 30.45 2.74
N GLU A 286 3.97 30.77 3.56
CA GLU A 286 5.21 29.98 3.71
C GLU A 286 5.00 28.66 4.46
N GLN A 287 3.95 28.55 5.28
CA GLN A 287 3.64 27.35 6.04
C GLN A 287 2.78 26.40 5.21
N VAL A 288 3.20 25.13 5.12
CA VAL A 288 2.60 24.19 4.17
C VAL A 288 2.04 22.95 4.87
N VAL A 289 0.81 22.60 4.55
CA VAL A 289 0.24 21.28 4.75
C VAL A 289 0.30 20.54 3.42
N SER A 290 1.12 19.49 3.31
CA SER A 290 1.22 18.64 2.12
C SER A 290 0.20 17.52 2.21
N ILE A 291 -0.48 17.22 1.10
CA ILE A 291 -1.42 16.12 0.98
C ILE A 291 -1.27 15.47 -0.40
N GLY A 292 -1.37 14.14 -0.49
CA GLY A 292 -1.30 13.42 -1.76
C GLY A 292 -1.14 11.92 -1.59
N GLY A 293 -0.56 11.32 -2.60
CA GLY A 293 -0.19 9.92 -2.73
C GLY A 293 0.68 9.73 -3.97
N HIS A 294 0.92 8.49 -4.41
CA HIS A 294 1.79 8.27 -5.55
C HIS A 294 1.04 8.10 -6.88
N LEU A 295 1.60 8.71 -7.92
CA LEU A 295 1.00 8.72 -9.25
C LEU A 295 1.33 7.45 -10.04
N ASP A 296 2.47 6.83 -9.81
CA ASP A 296 2.82 5.57 -10.45
C ASP A 296 2.00 4.40 -9.91
N SER A 297 2.00 3.31 -10.61
CA SER A 297 1.40 2.03 -10.22
C SER A 297 2.23 0.90 -10.79
N TRP A 298 1.98 -0.34 -10.38
CA TRP A 298 2.57 -1.49 -11.06
C TRP A 298 2.16 -1.55 -12.53
N ASP A 299 2.92 -2.31 -13.31
CA ASP A 299 2.72 -2.54 -14.75
C ASP A 299 1.65 -3.61 -15.03
N VAL A 300 0.83 -3.93 -14.05
CA VAL A 300 -0.32 -4.83 -14.09
C VAL A 300 -1.54 -4.13 -13.51
N GLY A 301 -2.75 -4.55 -13.87
CA GLY A 301 -3.96 -3.87 -13.44
C GLY A 301 -4.10 -2.44 -13.99
N GLN A 302 -4.89 -1.62 -13.32
CA GLN A 302 -5.10 -0.20 -13.63
C GLN A 302 -4.49 0.72 -12.56
N GLY A 303 -4.02 0.17 -11.42
CA GLY A 303 -3.59 0.96 -10.28
C GLY A 303 -4.73 1.82 -9.72
N ALA A 304 -5.90 1.21 -9.55
CA ALA A 304 -7.10 1.92 -9.11
C ALA A 304 -7.14 2.13 -7.60
N GLN A 305 -6.85 1.08 -6.84
CA GLN A 305 -6.73 1.15 -5.38
C GLN A 305 -5.33 1.60 -4.96
N ASP A 306 -4.30 1.21 -5.72
CA ASP A 306 -2.89 1.44 -5.44
C ASP A 306 -2.22 2.25 -6.59
N ASP A 307 -2.13 3.56 -6.53
CA ASP A 307 -2.71 4.48 -5.54
C ASP A 307 -3.65 5.50 -6.23
N GLY A 308 -4.29 5.10 -7.35
CA GLY A 308 -5.22 5.99 -8.07
C GLY A 308 -6.31 6.57 -7.17
N SER A 309 -6.89 5.74 -6.28
CA SER A 309 -7.96 6.19 -5.38
C SER A 309 -7.45 7.16 -4.32
N GLY A 310 -6.23 6.96 -3.80
CA GLY A 310 -5.65 7.86 -2.80
C GLY A 310 -5.33 9.23 -3.37
N ILE A 311 -4.61 9.29 -4.51
CA ILE A 311 -4.28 10.58 -5.13
C ILE A 311 -5.52 11.34 -5.60
N MET A 312 -6.55 10.65 -6.11
CA MET A 312 -7.77 11.33 -6.55
C MET A 312 -8.68 11.73 -5.39
N ALA A 313 -8.70 11.00 -4.28
CA ALA A 313 -9.35 11.46 -3.05
C ALA A 313 -8.66 12.70 -2.46
N ALA A 314 -7.32 12.75 -2.50
CA ALA A 314 -6.56 13.93 -2.10
C ALA A 314 -6.80 15.12 -3.04
N TYR A 315 -6.90 14.88 -4.36
CA TYR A 315 -7.26 15.90 -5.34
C TYR A 315 -8.67 16.46 -5.06
N GLU A 316 -9.67 15.60 -4.88
CA GLU A 316 -11.04 16.03 -4.57
C GLU A 316 -11.08 16.79 -3.25
N ALA A 317 -10.35 16.33 -2.23
CA ALA A 317 -10.28 17.03 -0.94
C ALA A 317 -9.80 18.48 -1.08
N VAL A 318 -8.75 18.71 -1.86
CA VAL A 318 -8.21 20.06 -2.07
C VAL A 318 -9.13 20.90 -2.96
N THR A 319 -9.71 20.30 -4.00
CA THR A 319 -10.63 21.02 -4.90
C THR A 319 -11.96 21.36 -4.24
N LEU A 320 -12.49 20.54 -3.32
CA LEU A 320 -13.67 20.88 -2.51
C LEU A 320 -13.43 22.13 -1.65
N ILE A 321 -12.28 22.21 -0.96
CA ILE A 321 -11.88 23.41 -0.19
C ILE A 321 -11.88 24.64 -1.10
N HIS A 322 -11.31 24.53 -2.31
CA HIS A 322 -11.25 25.61 -3.28
C HIS A 322 -12.64 26.01 -3.80
N LYS A 323 -13.47 25.04 -4.23
CA LYS A 323 -14.83 25.26 -4.73
C LYS A 323 -15.76 25.94 -3.71
N LEU A 324 -15.60 25.59 -2.44
CA LEU A 324 -16.34 26.18 -1.33
C LEU A 324 -15.85 27.60 -0.95
N GLY A 325 -14.79 28.09 -1.59
CA GLY A 325 -14.21 29.40 -1.31
C GLY A 325 -13.58 29.52 0.08
N LEU A 326 -13.25 28.39 0.71
CA LEU A 326 -12.59 28.38 2.00
C LEU A 326 -11.14 28.90 1.84
N LYS A 327 -10.72 29.77 2.75
CA LYS A 327 -9.41 30.43 2.70
C LYS A 327 -8.57 30.04 3.90
N PRO A 328 -7.82 28.92 3.81
CA PRO A 328 -6.96 28.50 4.91
C PRO A 328 -5.87 29.53 5.19
N LYS A 329 -5.44 29.64 6.45
CA LYS A 329 -4.34 30.53 6.84
C LYS A 329 -3.02 30.13 6.24
N ARG A 330 -2.77 28.82 6.08
CA ARG A 330 -1.56 28.21 5.55
C ARG A 330 -1.80 27.63 4.17
N THR A 331 -0.75 27.49 3.40
CA THR A 331 -0.80 26.85 2.08
C THR A 331 -1.14 25.35 2.21
N ILE A 332 -2.11 24.90 1.45
CA ILE A 332 -2.36 23.49 1.18
C ILE A 332 -1.67 23.15 -0.14
N ARG A 333 -0.77 22.17 -0.12
CA ARG A 333 -0.07 21.69 -1.31
C ARG A 333 -0.49 20.25 -1.63
N LEU A 334 -1.20 20.09 -2.73
CA LEU A 334 -1.46 18.79 -3.33
C LEU A 334 -0.20 18.31 -4.04
N VAL A 335 0.20 17.06 -3.80
CA VAL A 335 1.37 16.45 -4.42
C VAL A 335 1.01 15.06 -4.94
N PHE A 336 1.30 14.81 -6.22
CA PHE A 336 1.33 13.47 -6.79
C PHE A 336 2.81 13.09 -6.93
N TRP A 337 3.27 12.21 -6.04
CA TRP A 337 4.65 11.72 -6.08
C TRP A 337 4.81 10.67 -7.18
N VAL A 338 6.05 10.41 -7.59
CA VAL A 338 6.37 9.37 -8.56
C VAL A 338 7.41 8.42 -8.00
N ASN A 339 7.41 7.18 -8.47
CA ASN A 339 8.37 6.15 -8.11
C ASN A 339 8.27 5.67 -6.65
N GLU A 340 7.08 5.58 -6.08
CA GLU A 340 6.87 4.89 -4.83
C GLU A 340 7.13 3.39 -4.98
N GLU A 341 6.48 2.77 -5.97
CA GLU A 341 6.37 1.32 -6.19
C GLU A 341 7.71 0.60 -6.29
N ASN A 342 8.68 1.25 -6.89
CA ASN A 342 9.98 0.62 -7.12
C ASN A 342 11.18 1.53 -6.81
N GLY A 343 11.02 2.48 -5.86
CA GLY A 343 12.20 3.25 -5.50
C GLY A 343 12.07 4.39 -4.49
N GLY A 344 10.97 5.15 -4.44
CA GLY A 344 10.81 6.32 -3.56
C GLY A 344 11.61 7.56 -3.97
N ALA A 345 11.94 7.71 -5.26
CA ALA A 345 12.71 8.86 -5.74
C ALA A 345 11.92 10.17 -5.64
N GLY A 346 10.58 10.12 -5.82
CA GLY A 346 9.70 11.27 -5.73
C GLY A 346 9.69 11.92 -4.37
N GLY A 347 9.45 11.15 -3.32
CA GLY A 347 9.47 11.63 -1.94
C GLY A 347 10.83 12.22 -1.54
N ARG A 348 11.94 11.56 -1.93
CA ARG A 348 13.29 12.08 -1.68
C ARG A 348 13.57 13.38 -2.45
N ALA A 349 13.12 13.48 -3.71
CA ALA A 349 13.29 14.70 -4.50
C ALA A 349 12.47 15.85 -3.91
N TYR A 350 11.24 15.58 -3.46
CA TYR A 350 10.39 16.55 -2.79
C TYR A 350 11.04 17.06 -1.51
N ARG A 351 11.54 16.18 -0.63
CA ARG A 351 12.26 16.57 0.57
C ARG A 351 13.51 17.41 0.25
N LYS A 352 14.27 17.04 -0.79
CA LYS A 352 15.44 17.80 -1.24
C LYS A 352 15.07 19.21 -1.71
N MET A 353 13.94 19.37 -2.41
CA MET A 353 13.43 20.66 -2.87
C MET A 353 13.09 21.58 -1.70
N ILE A 354 12.50 21.04 -0.63
CA ILE A 354 12.17 21.80 0.59
C ILE A 354 13.45 22.33 1.26
N GLY A 355 14.54 21.57 1.24
CA GLY A 355 15.82 21.98 1.79
C GLY A 355 15.73 22.42 3.27
N ASP A 356 16.30 23.59 3.61
CA ASP A 356 16.33 24.13 4.96
C ASP A 356 14.96 24.64 5.47
N LYS A 357 13.96 24.73 4.58
CA LYS A 357 12.59 25.16 4.90
C LYS A 357 11.72 24.05 5.52
N ILE A 358 12.33 22.97 6.01
CA ILE A 358 11.60 21.85 6.62
C ILE A 358 10.73 22.29 7.80
N GLY A 359 11.13 23.33 8.55
CA GLY A 359 10.35 23.93 9.62
C GLY A 359 9.06 24.63 9.17
N GLU A 360 8.92 24.93 7.87
CA GLU A 360 7.71 25.48 7.26
C GLU A 360 6.66 24.38 6.97
N GLN A 361 7.05 23.10 6.96
CA GLN A 361 6.12 21.98 6.79
C GLN A 361 5.35 21.73 8.08
N VAL A 362 4.04 21.95 8.03
CA VAL A 362 3.14 21.89 9.20
C VAL A 362 2.63 20.48 9.44
N ALA A 363 2.30 19.79 8.38
CA ALA A 363 1.88 18.39 8.37
C ALA A 363 2.09 17.79 6.97
N ALA A 364 2.22 16.48 6.91
CA ALA A 364 2.22 15.71 5.69
C ALA A 364 1.18 14.59 5.77
N ILE A 365 0.32 14.48 4.77
CA ILE A 365 -0.78 13.52 4.69
C ILE A 365 -0.57 12.70 3.41
N GLU A 366 -0.52 11.37 3.55
CA GLU A 366 -0.46 10.46 2.42
C GLU A 366 -1.56 9.42 2.55
N MET A 367 -2.30 9.18 1.46
CA MET A 367 -3.30 8.15 1.37
C MET A 367 -2.81 7.09 0.38
N ASP A 368 -2.46 5.91 0.89
CA ASP A 368 -1.92 4.78 0.16
C ASP A 368 -2.36 3.45 0.83
N GLU A 369 -3.66 3.35 1.12
CA GLU A 369 -4.28 2.14 1.68
C GLU A 369 -5.65 1.87 0.99
N GLY A 370 -5.85 2.40 -0.23
CA GLY A 370 -7.09 2.29 -0.98
C GLY A 370 -8.26 3.10 -0.38
N ALA A 371 -9.32 3.28 -1.16
CA ALA A 371 -10.49 4.06 -0.77
C ALA A 371 -11.66 3.19 -0.30
N GLU A 372 -11.40 2.26 0.62
CA GLU A 372 -12.47 1.53 1.31
C GLU A 372 -13.14 2.41 2.38
N LYS A 373 -14.11 1.85 3.11
CA LYS A 373 -14.85 2.59 4.15
C LYS A 373 -13.89 3.26 5.14
N PRO A 374 -13.92 4.61 5.27
CA PRO A 374 -13.05 5.32 6.19
C PRO A 374 -13.43 5.07 7.65
N LEU A 375 -12.42 4.98 8.49
CA LEU A 375 -12.54 4.80 9.94
C LEU A 375 -12.04 6.04 10.71
N GLY A 376 -11.14 6.82 10.11
CA GLY A 376 -10.52 7.99 10.71
C GLY A 376 -9.08 8.20 10.26
N MET A 377 -8.24 8.69 11.17
CA MET A 377 -6.86 9.07 10.84
C MET A 377 -5.84 8.34 11.71
N GLY A 378 -4.76 7.91 11.09
CA GLY A 378 -3.52 7.58 11.77
C GLY A 378 -2.71 8.86 12.00
N TYR A 379 -2.13 9.03 13.20
CA TYR A 379 -1.29 10.18 13.53
C TYR A 379 -0.01 9.78 14.25
N GLY A 380 1.07 10.42 13.86
CA GLY A 380 2.39 10.22 14.42
C GLY A 380 3.25 9.30 13.57
N SER A 381 4.53 9.62 13.40
CA SER A 381 5.45 8.79 12.63
C SER A 381 5.50 7.37 13.21
N ALA A 382 5.25 6.38 12.40
CA ALA A 382 5.70 5.02 12.67
C ALA A 382 7.23 5.06 12.66
N GLY A 383 7.85 5.28 13.83
CA GLY A 383 9.27 5.51 13.94
C GLY A 383 10.11 4.32 13.46
N GLY A 384 10.90 4.54 12.45
CA GLY A 384 11.98 3.68 12.02
C GLY A 384 11.72 2.90 10.74
N PRO A 385 12.81 2.49 10.06
CA PRO A 385 12.71 1.65 8.89
C PRO A 385 11.87 0.43 9.23
N ARG A 386 11.01 -0.01 8.30
CA ARG A 386 10.17 -1.22 8.45
C ARG A 386 11.05 -2.40 8.88
N ARG A 387 11.36 -2.46 10.19
CA ARG A 387 12.00 -3.65 10.76
C ARG A 387 10.96 -4.77 10.70
N PRO A 388 11.38 -5.97 10.31
CA PRO A 388 10.54 -7.15 10.41
C PRO A 388 9.93 -7.21 11.80
N ARG A 389 8.61 -6.98 11.94
CA ARG A 389 7.91 -7.27 13.17
C ARG A 389 7.81 -8.78 13.26
N THR A 390 8.73 -9.40 14.01
CA THR A 390 8.43 -10.73 14.55
C THR A 390 7.12 -10.60 15.33
N PRO A 391 6.16 -11.53 15.16
CA PRO A 391 4.98 -11.57 16.00
C PRO A 391 5.42 -11.97 17.40
N ALA A 392 5.81 -10.99 18.21
CA ALA A 392 5.83 -11.19 19.64
C ALA A 392 4.37 -11.20 20.09
N ALA A 393 3.87 -12.37 20.46
CA ALA A 393 2.63 -12.49 21.20
C ALA A 393 2.70 -11.51 22.39
N GLY A 394 1.83 -10.47 22.41
CA GLY A 394 1.78 -9.48 23.47
C GLY A 394 2.44 -8.14 23.16
N ALA A 395 2.31 -7.59 21.96
CA ALA A 395 2.54 -6.17 21.75
C ALA A 395 1.48 -5.39 22.53
N GLN A 396 1.83 -5.04 23.76
CA GLN A 396 1.11 -4.05 24.55
C GLN A 396 1.04 -2.77 23.73
N SER A 397 -0.15 -2.19 23.61
CA SER A 397 -0.36 -0.81 23.16
C SER A 397 0.71 0.05 23.84
N ALA A 398 1.48 0.81 23.05
CA ALA A 398 2.43 1.75 23.65
C ALA A 398 1.65 2.58 24.68
N ASP A 399 2.10 2.50 25.94
CA ASP A 399 1.44 3.14 27.04
C ASP A 399 1.34 4.64 26.74
N ALA A 400 0.13 5.17 26.58
CA ALA A 400 -0.10 6.57 26.26
C ALA A 400 0.56 7.51 27.27
N SER A 401 0.82 7.02 28.50
CA SER A 401 1.55 7.75 29.56
C SER A 401 3.04 7.94 29.24
N ALA A 402 3.62 7.20 28.30
CA ALA A 402 5.01 7.33 27.86
C ALA A 402 5.21 8.39 26.74
N LEU A 403 4.13 8.97 26.23
CA LEU A 403 4.19 10.00 25.18
C LEU A 403 4.53 11.37 25.78
N SER A 404 5.32 12.18 25.04
CA SER A 404 5.59 13.54 25.48
C SER A 404 4.27 14.36 25.60
N PRO A 405 4.22 15.37 26.49
CA PRO A 405 3.04 16.22 26.63
C PRO A 405 2.59 16.86 25.31
N GLN A 406 3.52 17.21 24.43
CA GLN A 406 3.22 17.78 23.11
C GLN A 406 2.52 16.76 22.18
N ILE A 407 2.95 15.50 22.20
CA ILE A 407 2.30 14.44 21.43
C ILE A 407 0.91 14.14 22.00
N GLN A 408 0.75 14.13 23.33
CA GLN A 408 -0.56 13.94 23.95
C GLN A 408 -1.53 15.05 23.57
N GLN A 409 -1.08 16.32 23.61
CA GLN A 409 -1.87 17.46 23.17
C GLN A 409 -2.25 17.36 21.69
N SER A 410 -1.33 16.92 20.85
CA SER A 410 -1.60 16.73 19.41
C SER A 410 -2.58 15.60 19.15
N LEU A 411 -2.52 14.50 19.90
CA LEU A 411 -3.52 13.43 19.84
C LEU A 411 -4.91 13.93 20.24
N ALA A 412 -4.99 14.75 21.30
CA ALA A 412 -6.25 15.35 21.72
C ALA A 412 -6.80 16.31 20.63
N ALA A 413 -5.93 17.11 20.01
CA ALA A 413 -6.33 17.97 18.89
C ALA A 413 -6.81 17.15 17.68
N MET A 414 -6.13 16.06 17.33
CA MET A 414 -6.57 15.17 16.26
C MET A 414 -7.91 14.50 16.59
N GLN A 415 -8.11 14.05 17.84
CA GLN A 415 -9.39 13.49 18.27
C GLN A 415 -10.53 14.51 18.15
N ASP A 416 -10.25 15.78 18.48
CA ASP A 416 -11.21 16.87 18.33
C ASP A 416 -11.52 17.11 16.84
N ILE A 417 -10.52 17.14 15.98
CA ILE A 417 -10.71 17.29 14.52
C ILE A 417 -11.54 16.15 13.94
N VAL A 418 -11.19 14.88 14.21
CA VAL A 418 -11.92 13.75 13.63
C VAL A 418 -13.32 13.57 14.20
N SER A 419 -13.63 14.20 15.36
CA SER A 419 -15.00 14.21 15.88
C SER A 419 -16.00 14.87 14.92
N LEU A 420 -15.52 15.80 14.07
CA LEU A 420 -16.28 16.42 12.97
C LEU A 420 -16.74 15.42 11.90
N LEU A 421 -16.09 14.27 11.82
CA LEU A 421 -16.34 13.21 10.83
C LEU A 421 -17.35 12.15 11.32
N GLY A 422 -17.99 12.40 12.47
CA GLY A 422 -19.04 11.53 13.02
C GLY A 422 -20.13 11.16 12.01
N PRO A 423 -20.66 12.10 11.19
CA PRO A 423 -21.69 11.81 10.19
C PRO A 423 -21.30 10.73 9.16
N ILE A 424 -20.01 10.61 8.80
CA ILE A 424 -19.52 9.58 7.88
C ILE A 424 -18.88 8.38 8.57
N GLY A 425 -18.89 8.33 9.91
CA GLY A 425 -18.36 7.23 10.69
C GLY A 425 -16.82 7.15 10.75
N ALA A 426 -16.11 8.23 10.39
CA ALA A 426 -14.65 8.27 10.30
C ALA A 426 -14.01 9.04 11.47
N ASN A 427 -14.44 8.77 12.70
CA ASN A 427 -14.14 9.58 13.88
C ASN A 427 -13.11 8.94 14.84
N THR A 428 -12.27 8.04 14.35
CA THR A 428 -11.21 7.43 15.17
C THR A 428 -9.84 8.04 14.90
N VAL A 429 -8.99 8.06 15.93
CA VAL A 429 -7.55 8.33 15.77
C VAL A 429 -6.78 7.10 16.25
N THR A 430 -5.87 6.62 15.41
CA THR A 430 -4.99 5.50 15.76
C THR A 430 -3.54 5.96 15.84
N PRO A 431 -2.71 5.36 16.72
CA PRO A 431 -1.28 5.60 16.69
C PRO A 431 -0.65 5.18 15.35
N GLY A 432 0.32 5.98 14.89
CA GLY A 432 1.01 5.74 13.62
C GLY A 432 0.28 6.39 12.45
N GLY A 433 1.00 7.22 11.73
CA GLY A 433 0.61 7.84 10.48
C GLY A 433 1.83 7.89 9.58
N GLY A 434 1.63 8.14 8.31
CA GLY A 434 2.72 8.26 7.35
C GLY A 434 2.44 7.47 6.09
N GLY A 435 3.40 7.48 5.20
CA GLY A 435 3.45 6.76 3.94
C GLY A 435 4.86 6.85 3.39
N SER A 436 5.13 6.11 2.33
CA SER A 436 6.48 5.97 1.77
C SER A 436 7.00 7.28 1.19
N ASP A 437 6.12 8.08 0.58
CA ASP A 437 6.52 9.33 -0.07
C ASP A 437 6.77 10.47 0.91
N ILE A 438 6.09 10.47 2.06
CA ILE A 438 6.29 11.46 3.12
C ILE A 438 7.29 11.00 4.19
N GLU A 439 7.81 9.77 4.13
CA GLU A 439 8.83 9.28 5.06
C GLU A 439 10.03 10.21 5.18
N PRO A 440 10.59 10.78 4.08
CA PRO A 440 11.72 11.71 4.17
C PRO A 440 11.39 13.01 4.93
N LEU A 441 10.14 13.45 4.96
CA LEU A 441 9.69 14.60 5.75
C LEU A 441 9.52 14.23 7.23
N THR A 442 8.92 13.08 7.48
CA THR A 442 8.64 12.62 8.84
C THR A 442 9.91 12.24 9.59
N ALA A 443 10.93 11.77 8.87
CA ALA A 443 12.28 11.55 9.42
C ALA A 443 12.88 12.83 10.02
N ASP A 444 12.56 13.99 9.47
CA ASP A 444 12.99 15.29 9.96
C ASP A 444 12.02 15.95 10.97
N GLY A 445 10.97 15.23 11.34
CA GLY A 445 10.05 15.65 12.41
C GLY A 445 8.79 16.36 11.93
N VAL A 446 8.44 16.31 10.65
CA VAL A 446 7.12 16.77 10.17
C VAL A 446 6.05 15.82 10.69
N PRO A 447 4.95 16.33 11.27
CA PRO A 447 3.81 15.48 11.66
C PRO A 447 3.27 14.68 10.47
N ALA A 448 3.18 13.36 10.62
CA ALA A 448 2.69 12.46 9.60
C ALA A 448 1.27 12.00 9.90
N LEU A 449 0.43 12.01 8.89
CA LEU A 449 -0.93 11.51 8.96
C LEU A 449 -1.21 10.58 7.77
N SER A 450 -2.05 9.58 7.99
CA SER A 450 -2.62 8.75 6.92
C SER A 450 -4.09 8.45 7.23
N PRO A 451 -4.98 8.42 6.24
CA PRO A 451 -6.31 7.85 6.38
C PRO A 451 -6.23 6.42 6.92
N ARG A 452 -7.28 6.03 7.63
CA ARG A 452 -7.51 4.65 8.04
C ARG A 452 -8.83 4.19 7.44
N THR A 453 -8.75 3.16 6.66
CA THR A 453 -9.90 2.48 6.06
C THR A 453 -10.08 1.10 6.68
N THR A 454 -11.12 0.37 6.29
CA THR A 454 -11.30 -1.02 6.72
C THR A 454 -10.16 -1.92 6.24
N GLY A 455 -9.55 -1.61 5.09
CA GLY A 455 -8.50 -2.42 4.49
C GLY A 455 -8.90 -3.89 4.29
N ALA A 456 -10.23 -4.15 4.18
CA ALA A 456 -10.76 -5.52 4.19
C ALA A 456 -10.34 -6.32 2.96
N HIS A 457 -10.25 -5.64 1.82
CA HIS A 457 -9.97 -6.23 0.53
C HIS A 457 -8.76 -5.63 -0.19
N TYR A 458 -8.14 -4.57 0.35
CA TYR A 458 -7.02 -3.89 -0.29
C TYR A 458 -5.92 -4.88 -0.73
N PHE A 459 -5.47 -5.75 0.17
CA PHE A 459 -4.45 -6.76 -0.14
C PHE A 459 -4.95 -7.95 -0.98
N ASP A 460 -6.22 -8.00 -1.35
CA ASP A 460 -6.74 -8.97 -2.32
C ASP A 460 -6.44 -8.53 -3.76
N TRP A 461 -6.38 -7.21 -4.01
CA TRP A 461 -6.16 -6.60 -5.33
C TRP A 461 -4.77 -6.01 -5.51
N HIS A 462 -4.19 -5.48 -4.44
CA HIS A 462 -2.92 -4.78 -4.38
C HIS A 462 -1.81 -5.52 -5.13
N HIS A 463 -1.13 -4.82 -6.06
CA HIS A 463 -0.06 -5.36 -6.90
C HIS A 463 -0.47 -6.50 -7.84
N THR A 464 -1.71 -6.52 -8.32
CA THR A 464 -2.23 -7.55 -9.22
C THR A 464 -2.92 -6.99 -10.46
N GLU A 465 -3.23 -7.88 -11.41
CA GLU A 465 -4.07 -7.54 -12.56
C GLU A 465 -5.52 -7.20 -12.18
N ALA A 466 -5.94 -7.54 -10.95
CA ALA A 466 -7.28 -7.28 -10.43
C ALA A 466 -7.44 -5.89 -9.79
N ASP A 467 -6.36 -5.10 -9.67
CA ASP A 467 -6.47 -3.72 -9.20
C ASP A 467 -7.04 -2.82 -10.32
N THR A 468 -8.36 -2.80 -10.38
CA THR A 468 -9.17 -2.17 -11.42
C THR A 468 -10.25 -1.28 -10.81
N LEU A 469 -10.78 -0.33 -11.59
CA LEU A 469 -11.72 0.70 -11.13
C LEU A 469 -12.97 0.14 -10.41
N ASP A 470 -13.46 -1.03 -10.82
CA ASP A 470 -14.61 -1.70 -10.20
C ASP A 470 -14.38 -2.15 -8.75
N LYS A 471 -13.15 -2.04 -8.25
CA LYS A 471 -12.80 -2.30 -6.84
C LYS A 471 -12.96 -1.06 -5.95
N VAL A 472 -13.15 0.11 -6.54
CA VAL A 472 -13.32 1.38 -5.83
C VAL A 472 -14.80 1.73 -5.77
N ASP A 473 -15.38 1.64 -4.57
CA ASP A 473 -16.76 2.09 -4.34
C ASP A 473 -16.83 3.62 -4.38
N PRO A 474 -17.66 4.22 -5.27
CA PRO A 474 -17.71 5.69 -5.40
C PRO A 474 -18.26 6.38 -4.16
N VAL A 475 -19.07 5.72 -3.34
CA VAL A 475 -19.60 6.31 -2.10
C VAL A 475 -18.51 6.35 -1.03
N GLU A 476 -17.78 5.25 -0.86
CA GLU A 476 -16.67 5.20 0.09
C GLU A 476 -15.50 6.09 -0.36
N PHE A 477 -15.24 6.20 -1.66
CA PHE A 477 -14.28 7.15 -2.22
C PHE A 477 -14.62 8.59 -1.80
N ARG A 478 -15.86 9.07 -2.02
CA ARG A 478 -16.29 10.41 -1.62
C ARG A 478 -16.18 10.65 -0.12
N LYS A 479 -16.47 9.64 0.72
CA LYS A 479 -16.26 9.75 2.18
C LYS A 479 -14.79 9.94 2.54
N ASN A 480 -13.87 9.27 1.85
CA ASN A 480 -12.43 9.46 2.06
C ASN A 480 -12.01 10.87 1.65
N ALA A 481 -12.46 11.36 0.49
CA ALA A 481 -12.21 12.72 0.05
C ALA A 481 -12.76 13.76 1.05
N ALA A 482 -13.97 13.55 1.58
CA ALA A 482 -14.57 14.38 2.61
C ALA A 482 -13.75 14.41 3.91
N MET A 483 -13.32 13.24 4.38
CA MET A 483 -12.46 13.10 5.56
C MET A 483 -11.15 13.85 5.37
N LEU A 484 -10.47 13.63 4.25
CA LEU A 484 -9.23 14.33 3.90
C LEU A 484 -9.42 15.84 3.81
N SER A 485 -10.54 16.29 3.22
CA SER A 485 -10.85 17.71 3.08
C SER A 485 -11.01 18.41 4.43
N VAL A 486 -11.82 17.85 5.34
CA VAL A 486 -12.02 18.39 6.68
C VAL A 486 -10.70 18.45 7.45
N VAL A 487 -9.97 17.34 7.50
CA VAL A 487 -8.69 17.26 8.26
C VAL A 487 -7.68 18.25 7.69
N THR A 488 -7.49 18.28 6.38
CA THR A 488 -6.52 19.17 5.72
C THR A 488 -6.86 20.65 5.93
N TYR A 489 -8.14 21.01 5.79
CA TYR A 489 -8.60 22.38 6.01
C TYR A 489 -8.34 22.83 7.45
N VAL A 490 -8.74 22.03 8.44
CA VAL A 490 -8.53 22.37 9.85
C VAL A 490 -7.05 22.51 10.19
N LEU A 491 -6.19 21.61 9.73
CA LEU A 491 -4.74 21.68 9.93
C LEU A 491 -4.11 22.92 9.29
N ALA A 492 -4.65 23.33 8.13
CA ALA A 492 -4.16 24.51 7.43
C ALA A 492 -4.68 25.84 8.02
N ASP A 493 -5.83 25.81 8.75
CA ASP A 493 -6.46 27.03 9.29
C ASP A 493 -6.34 27.19 10.81
N MET A 494 -6.12 26.14 11.59
CA MET A 494 -6.03 26.23 13.04
C MET A 494 -4.83 27.06 13.51
N ASP A 495 -4.92 27.70 14.67
CA ASP A 495 -3.87 28.57 15.22
C ASP A 495 -2.62 27.79 15.67
N GLY A 496 -2.77 26.57 16.16
CA GLY A 496 -1.66 25.71 16.60
C GLY A 496 -1.07 24.85 15.48
N ARG A 497 -0.11 24.01 15.85
CA ARG A 497 0.47 22.94 15.01
C ARG A 497 0.49 21.63 15.76
N LEU A 498 0.37 20.52 15.06
CA LEU A 498 0.65 19.22 15.63
C LEU A 498 2.15 19.05 15.88
N ALA A 499 2.51 18.27 16.89
CA ALA A 499 3.89 17.90 17.15
C ALA A 499 4.33 16.73 16.25
N GLY A 500 5.48 16.86 15.61
CA GLY A 500 6.12 15.77 14.89
C GLY A 500 7.18 15.05 15.75
N ARG A 501 7.53 13.83 15.38
CA ARG A 501 8.62 13.06 15.99
C ARG A 501 9.76 12.95 15.00
N LYS A 502 10.98 13.34 15.40
CA LYS A 502 12.19 13.02 14.62
C LYS A 502 12.51 11.52 14.76
N SER A 503 12.84 10.87 13.65
CA SER A 503 13.35 9.51 13.69
C SER A 503 14.71 9.51 14.41
N GLY A 504 14.80 8.80 15.54
CA GLY A 504 16.04 8.68 16.32
C GLY A 504 16.14 9.56 17.57
N GLY A 505 15.12 10.31 17.93
CA GLY A 505 15.02 10.96 19.25
C GLY A 505 14.35 10.01 20.24
N GLN A 506 15.05 9.72 21.37
CA GLN A 506 14.49 9.05 22.54
C GLN A 506 13.39 9.89 23.18
#